data_4e4a88a6f707f86d9992a08c4167c5df
#
_entry.id   4e4a88a6f707f86d9992a08c4167c5df
#
_cell.length_a   1.000
_cell.length_b   1.000
_cell.length_c   1.000
_cell.angle_alpha   90.00
_cell.angle_beta   90.00
_cell.angle_gamma   90.00
#
_symmetry.space_group_name_H-M   'P 1'
#
loop_
_entity.id
_entity.type
_entity.pdbx_description
1 polymer ?
#
loop_
_entity_poly.entity_id
_entity_poly.type
_entity_poly.pdbx_seq_one_letter_code
_entity_poly.pdbx_strand_id
1 'polypeptide(L)'
;HPAPNPFAHEIPGLEREIAELRARLERIPYLDPIDLRYRSRVRVPVPTSKAVMFCLMDVSGSMDEARKELSKRFFILLYLFLTRHYEKIELVFIRHHTQAQEVDEENFFHARETGGTVVSSALVLMEEIIKARYSPAEWNIYGAQASDGDNWHHDSGRCRELLNDKILPMCRYFAYVQVAEEEQNLWEEYTQLTTTNRHFAMRKAVDASQIYPVFRDLFKKEGE
;
A
#
# COMPACT_ATOMS: atom_id res chain seq x y z
N HIS A 1 73.12 -8.95 -39.70
CA HIS A 1 72.85 -8.03 -38.59
C HIS A 1 71.36 -7.68 -38.67
N PRO A 2 70.61 -7.88 -37.57
CA PRO A 2 69.23 -7.39 -37.53
C PRO A 2 69.24 -5.85 -37.54
N ALA A 3 68.30 -5.27 -38.30
CA ALA A 3 68.15 -3.83 -38.38
C ALA A 3 67.90 -3.23 -36.95
N PRO A 4 68.44 -2.06 -36.63
CA PRO A 4 68.19 -1.45 -35.34
C PRO A 4 66.72 -1.13 -35.18
N ASN A 5 66.16 -1.47 -34.03
CA ASN A 5 64.76 -1.20 -33.70
C ASN A 5 64.52 0.32 -33.70
N PRO A 6 63.68 0.86 -34.60
CA PRO A 6 63.47 2.30 -34.73
C PRO A 6 62.86 2.94 -33.47
N PHE A 7 62.27 2.14 -32.57
CA PHE A 7 61.59 2.60 -31.33
C PHE A 7 62.42 2.37 -30.07
N ALA A 8 63.72 1.99 -30.21
CA ALA A 8 64.58 1.70 -29.07
C ALA A 8 64.75 2.88 -28.08
N HIS A 9 64.58 4.11 -28.55
CA HIS A 9 64.66 5.32 -27.72
C HIS A 9 63.39 5.59 -26.90
N GLU A 10 62.23 5.02 -27.28
CA GLU A 10 60.97 5.19 -26.54
C GLU A 10 60.77 4.14 -25.42
N ILE A 11 61.52 3.02 -25.51
CA ILE A 11 61.37 1.90 -24.57
C ILE A 11 61.61 2.33 -23.12
N PRO A 12 62.66 3.10 -22.77
CA PRO A 12 62.87 3.52 -21.37
C PRO A 12 61.79 4.46 -20.81
N GLY A 13 61.15 5.23 -21.70
CA GLY A 13 59.98 6.07 -21.32
C GLY A 13 58.76 5.24 -20.99
N LEU A 14 58.45 4.28 -21.83
CA LEU A 14 57.33 3.37 -21.63
C LEU A 14 57.51 2.45 -20.41
N GLU A 15 58.72 1.96 -20.18
CA GLU A 15 59.03 1.17 -18.98
C GLU A 15 58.84 1.96 -17.69
N ARG A 16 59.17 3.24 -17.68
CA ARG A 16 58.97 4.14 -16.53
C ARG A 16 57.47 4.37 -16.30
N GLU A 17 56.72 4.62 -17.36
CA GLU A 17 55.26 4.81 -17.27
C GLU A 17 54.55 3.56 -16.78
N ILE A 18 54.93 2.38 -17.23
CA ILE A 18 54.43 1.09 -16.75
C ILE A 18 54.77 0.90 -15.27
N ALA A 19 55.95 1.26 -14.82
CA ALA A 19 56.34 1.16 -13.41
C ALA A 19 55.51 2.11 -12.54
N GLU A 20 55.27 3.34 -13.00
CA GLU A 20 54.42 4.31 -12.30
C GLU A 20 52.93 3.84 -12.21
N LEU A 21 52.41 3.31 -13.30
CA LEU A 21 51.06 2.77 -13.33
C LEU A 21 50.90 1.57 -12.41
N ARG A 22 51.89 0.66 -12.36
CA ARG A 22 51.90 -0.45 -11.42
C ARG A 22 51.93 0.02 -9.97
N ALA A 23 52.80 0.98 -9.64
CA ALA A 23 52.85 1.56 -8.30
C ALA A 23 51.55 2.29 -7.90
N ARG A 24 50.83 2.88 -8.86
CA ARG A 24 49.50 3.47 -8.61
C ARG A 24 48.46 2.39 -8.39
N LEU A 25 48.50 1.28 -9.11
CA LEU A 25 47.61 0.11 -8.93
C LEU A 25 47.80 -0.53 -7.55
N GLU A 26 49.04 -0.66 -7.07
CA GLU A 26 49.35 -1.18 -5.74
C GLU A 26 48.88 -0.26 -4.59
N ARG A 27 48.73 1.04 -4.86
CA ARG A 27 48.17 2.01 -3.90
C ARG A 27 46.65 2.07 -3.86
N ILE A 28 45.97 1.43 -4.82
CA ILE A 28 44.53 1.32 -4.78
C ILE A 28 44.23 0.22 -3.75
N PRO A 29 43.58 0.58 -2.60
CA PRO A 29 43.21 -0.45 -1.65
C PRO A 29 42.31 -1.47 -2.36
N TYR A 30 42.55 -2.74 -2.08
CA TYR A 30 41.70 -3.81 -2.59
C TYR A 30 40.23 -3.47 -2.29
N LEU A 31 39.48 -3.18 -3.33
CA LEU A 31 38.03 -2.97 -3.22
C LEU A 31 37.41 -4.33 -3.10
N ASP A 32 37.06 -4.73 -1.88
CA ASP A 32 36.19 -5.88 -1.67
C ASP A 32 34.89 -5.65 -2.43
N PRO A 33 34.34 -6.65 -3.15
CA PRO A 33 33.00 -6.56 -3.73
C PRO A 33 31.92 -6.07 -2.75
N ILE A 34 32.11 -6.25 -1.43
CA ILE A 34 31.28 -5.70 -0.35
C ILE A 34 31.38 -4.18 -0.24
N ASP A 35 32.55 -3.59 -0.58
CA ASP A 35 32.75 -2.14 -0.55
C ASP A 35 32.24 -1.42 -1.81
N LEU A 36 31.85 -2.17 -2.83
CA LEU A 36 31.18 -1.64 -4.01
C LEU A 36 29.76 -1.25 -3.63
N ARG A 37 29.60 -0.04 -3.10
CA ARG A 37 28.29 0.59 -2.99
C ARG A 37 27.81 0.88 -4.40
N TYR A 38 27.08 -0.08 -4.96
CA TYR A 38 26.30 0.17 -6.15
C TYR A 38 25.32 1.30 -5.82
N ARG A 39 25.44 2.43 -6.49
CA ARG A 39 24.33 3.39 -6.58
C ARG A 39 23.25 2.71 -7.39
N SER A 40 22.50 1.81 -6.76
CA SER A 40 21.24 1.36 -7.28
C SER A 40 20.35 2.59 -7.36
N ARG A 41 19.96 2.99 -8.55
CA ARG A 41 18.85 3.91 -8.73
C ARG A 41 17.58 3.11 -8.46
N VAL A 42 17.28 2.89 -7.19
CA VAL A 42 15.94 2.53 -6.79
C VAL A 42 15.11 3.76 -7.14
N ARG A 43 14.16 3.62 -8.04
CA ARG A 43 13.10 4.63 -8.20
C ARG A 43 12.32 4.63 -6.90
N VAL A 44 12.74 5.46 -5.96
CA VAL A 44 11.89 5.81 -4.83
C VAL A 44 10.75 6.62 -5.45
N PRO A 45 9.50 6.19 -5.33
CA PRO A 45 8.38 7.00 -5.78
C PRO A 45 8.50 8.35 -5.07
N VAL A 46 8.70 9.41 -5.82
CA VAL A 46 8.56 10.77 -5.29
C VAL A 46 7.12 10.86 -4.81
N PRO A 47 6.84 11.33 -3.58
CA PRO A 47 5.48 11.52 -3.12
C PRO A 47 4.75 12.38 -4.15
N THR A 48 3.81 11.79 -4.87
CA THR A 48 2.98 12.57 -5.79
C THR A 48 2.01 13.38 -4.96
N SER A 49 1.65 14.58 -5.42
CA SER A 49 0.62 15.41 -4.77
C SER A 49 -0.80 14.84 -4.93
N LYS A 50 -0.92 13.67 -5.57
CA LYS A 50 -2.19 13.01 -5.88
C LYS A 50 -2.41 11.81 -4.98
N ALA A 51 -3.60 11.68 -4.42
CA ALA A 51 -4.05 10.50 -3.70
C ALA A 51 -5.40 10.01 -4.22
N VAL A 52 -5.63 8.71 -4.14
CA VAL A 52 -6.94 8.10 -4.32
C VAL A 52 -7.28 7.32 -3.05
N MET A 53 -8.51 7.50 -2.57
CA MET A 53 -9.06 6.79 -1.43
C MET A 53 -10.18 5.88 -1.89
N PHE A 54 -9.99 4.59 -1.70
CA PHE A 54 -11.01 3.57 -1.91
C PHE A 54 -11.81 3.38 -0.63
N CYS A 55 -13.11 3.61 -0.68
CA CYS A 55 -14.04 3.37 0.41
C CYS A 55 -14.83 2.09 0.11
N LEU A 56 -14.59 1.03 0.86
CA LEU A 56 -15.28 -0.25 0.73
C LEU A 56 -16.28 -0.41 1.88
N MET A 57 -17.55 -0.50 1.58
CA MET A 57 -18.59 -0.64 2.60
C MET A 57 -19.45 -1.87 2.34
N ASP A 58 -19.59 -2.66 3.39
CA ASP A 58 -20.59 -3.72 3.46
C ASP A 58 -21.99 -3.10 3.55
N VAL A 59 -22.87 -3.51 2.65
CA VAL A 59 -24.28 -3.11 2.63
C VAL A 59 -25.22 -4.31 2.78
N SER A 60 -24.69 -5.44 3.28
CA SER A 60 -25.46 -6.64 3.57
C SER A 60 -26.58 -6.39 4.59
N GLY A 61 -27.48 -7.34 4.72
CA GLY A 61 -28.66 -7.18 5.58
C GLY A 61 -28.37 -6.98 7.07
N SER A 62 -27.19 -7.39 7.56
CA SER A 62 -26.74 -7.18 8.94
C SER A 62 -26.21 -5.76 9.21
N MET A 63 -25.89 -4.99 8.16
CA MET A 63 -25.46 -3.61 8.24
C MET A 63 -26.65 -2.65 8.37
N ASP A 64 -27.06 -2.39 9.59
CA ASP A 64 -28.11 -1.43 9.91
C ASP A 64 -27.69 0.03 9.69
N GLU A 65 -28.64 0.97 9.82
CA GLU A 65 -28.36 2.40 9.62
C GLU A 65 -27.32 2.97 10.61
N ALA A 66 -27.27 2.46 11.84
CA ALA A 66 -26.30 2.91 12.83
C ALA A 66 -24.89 2.51 12.44
N ARG A 67 -24.68 1.26 11.98
CA ARG A 67 -23.38 0.76 11.48
C ARG A 67 -22.92 1.50 10.22
N LYS A 68 -23.85 1.78 9.30
CA LYS A 68 -23.56 2.60 8.11
C LYS A 68 -23.15 4.02 8.48
N GLU A 69 -23.81 4.64 9.45
CA GLU A 69 -23.46 5.99 9.92
C GLU A 69 -22.07 6.01 10.59
N LEU A 70 -21.70 4.98 11.35
CA LEU A 70 -20.34 4.83 11.89
C LEU A 70 -19.30 4.73 10.77
N SER A 71 -19.58 3.91 9.76
CA SER A 71 -18.73 3.74 8.58
C SER A 71 -18.55 5.07 7.83
N LYS A 72 -19.63 5.81 7.62
CA LYS A 72 -19.62 7.13 6.99
C LYS A 72 -18.72 8.11 7.75
N ARG A 73 -18.85 8.19 9.06
CA ARG A 73 -18.00 9.06 9.89
C ARG A 73 -16.52 8.71 9.78
N PHE A 74 -16.19 7.43 9.74
CA PHE A 74 -14.82 6.97 9.54
C PHE A 74 -14.28 7.40 8.17
N PHE A 75 -15.03 7.20 7.09
CA PHE A 75 -14.61 7.62 5.75
C PHE A 75 -14.43 9.14 5.63
N ILE A 76 -15.33 9.93 6.24
CA ILE A 76 -15.20 11.40 6.26
C ILE A 76 -13.92 11.84 6.97
N LEU A 77 -13.58 11.25 8.12
CA LEU A 77 -12.35 11.60 8.84
C LEU A 77 -11.10 11.26 8.03
N LEU A 78 -11.09 10.11 7.34
CA LEU A 78 -9.97 9.75 6.49
C LEU A 78 -9.83 10.72 5.30
N TYR A 79 -10.93 11.07 4.67
CA TYR A 79 -10.92 12.08 3.61
C TYR A 79 -10.36 13.42 4.10
N LEU A 80 -10.85 13.93 5.23
CA LEU A 80 -10.36 15.18 5.83
C LEU A 80 -8.88 15.11 6.22
N PHE A 81 -8.39 13.95 6.65
CA PHE A 81 -6.97 13.73 6.92
C PHE A 81 -6.16 13.82 5.62
N LEU A 82 -6.59 13.15 4.57
CA LEU A 82 -5.88 13.15 3.29
C LEU A 82 -5.86 14.54 2.64
N THR A 83 -6.93 15.34 2.77
CA THR A 83 -6.98 16.72 2.22
C THR A 83 -5.94 17.66 2.82
N ARG A 84 -5.38 17.32 3.98
CA ARG A 84 -4.28 18.09 4.59
C ARG A 84 -2.91 17.75 4.04
N HIS A 85 -2.79 16.61 3.36
CA HIS A 85 -1.51 16.06 2.92
C HIS A 85 -1.36 16.02 1.40
N TYR A 86 -2.47 16.11 0.67
CA TYR A 86 -2.50 15.97 -0.79
C TYR A 86 -3.26 17.12 -1.43
N GLU A 87 -2.76 17.61 -2.56
CA GLU A 87 -3.39 18.66 -3.34
C GLU A 87 -4.61 18.16 -4.13
N LYS A 88 -4.51 16.91 -4.61
CA LYS A 88 -5.59 16.28 -5.37
C LYS A 88 -5.95 14.95 -4.73
N ILE A 89 -7.23 14.79 -4.40
CA ILE A 89 -7.78 13.53 -3.90
C ILE A 89 -8.95 13.10 -4.76
N GLU A 90 -8.93 11.85 -5.18
CA GLU A 90 -10.07 11.19 -5.80
C GLU A 90 -10.65 10.15 -4.84
N LEU A 91 -11.98 10.02 -4.84
CA LEU A 91 -12.71 9.05 -4.04
C LEU A 91 -13.30 7.99 -4.96
N VAL A 92 -13.15 6.74 -4.59
CA VAL A 92 -13.78 5.59 -5.24
C VAL A 92 -14.62 4.87 -4.20
N PHE A 93 -15.92 4.81 -4.44
CA PHE A 93 -16.87 4.16 -3.56
C PHE A 93 -17.23 2.78 -4.08
N ILE A 94 -16.96 1.76 -3.30
CA ILE A 94 -17.30 0.36 -3.59
C ILE A 94 -18.22 -0.15 -2.49
N ARG A 95 -19.46 -0.41 -2.85
CA ARG A 95 -20.38 -1.15 -1.97
C ARG A 95 -20.35 -2.63 -2.32
N HIS A 96 -20.55 -3.47 -1.34
CA HIS A 96 -20.62 -4.90 -1.57
C HIS A 96 -21.64 -5.58 -0.65
N HIS A 97 -22.21 -6.63 -1.19
CA HIS A 97 -22.95 -7.67 -0.50
C HIS A 97 -22.48 -9.02 -1.08
N THR A 98 -23.26 -9.77 -1.82
CA THR A 98 -22.79 -10.94 -2.59
C THR A 98 -21.94 -10.57 -3.81
N GLN A 99 -22.12 -9.35 -4.32
CA GLN A 99 -21.36 -8.77 -5.43
C GLN A 99 -20.93 -7.34 -5.07
N ALA A 100 -19.79 -6.93 -5.61
CA ALA A 100 -19.30 -5.57 -5.44
C ALA A 100 -19.67 -4.70 -6.65
N GLN A 101 -19.88 -3.42 -6.38
CA GLN A 101 -20.18 -2.42 -7.40
C GLN A 101 -19.55 -1.08 -7.03
N GLU A 102 -18.89 -0.44 -8.00
CA GLU A 102 -18.54 0.96 -7.89
C GLU A 102 -19.77 1.84 -8.06
N VAL A 103 -19.97 2.78 -7.17
CA VAL A 103 -21.14 3.65 -7.13
C VAL A 103 -20.73 5.10 -6.84
N ASP A 104 -21.65 6.04 -7.05
CA ASP A 104 -21.49 7.40 -6.57
C ASP A 104 -21.70 7.51 -5.05
N GLU A 105 -21.38 8.66 -4.48
CA GLU A 105 -21.48 8.91 -3.03
C GLU A 105 -22.90 8.74 -2.51
N GLU A 106 -23.93 9.18 -3.25
CA GLU A 106 -25.33 9.09 -2.83
C GLU A 106 -25.76 7.62 -2.71
N ASN A 107 -25.49 6.81 -3.73
CA ASN A 107 -25.80 5.39 -3.74
C ASN A 107 -24.97 4.59 -2.74
N PHE A 108 -23.75 5.07 -2.41
CA PHE A 108 -22.89 4.41 -1.44
C PHE A 108 -23.49 4.45 -0.02
N PHE A 109 -24.01 5.58 0.42
CA PHE A 109 -24.50 5.75 1.79
C PHE A 109 -25.97 5.41 1.98
N HIS A 110 -26.75 5.36 0.91
CA HIS A 110 -28.21 5.14 0.99
C HIS A 110 -28.67 3.78 0.49
N ALA A 111 -27.76 2.94 0.02
CA ALA A 111 -28.10 1.61 -0.44
C ALA A 111 -28.63 0.71 0.69
N ARG A 112 -29.70 -0.01 0.39
CA ARG A 112 -30.24 -1.09 1.22
C ARG A 112 -30.27 -2.34 0.36
N GLU A 113 -29.45 -3.29 0.72
CA GLU A 113 -29.44 -4.58 0.04
C GLU A 113 -29.83 -5.68 1.03
N THR A 114 -30.43 -6.73 0.50
CA THR A 114 -30.76 -7.94 1.26
C THR A 114 -29.95 -9.08 0.67
N GLY A 115 -29.14 -9.75 1.48
CA GLY A 115 -28.33 -10.87 1.01
C GLY A 115 -27.15 -11.16 1.91
N GLY A 116 -26.42 -12.20 1.55
CA GLY A 116 -25.16 -12.57 2.23
C GLY A 116 -24.00 -11.66 1.82
N THR A 117 -22.84 -11.90 2.41
CA THR A 117 -21.65 -11.09 2.23
C THR A 117 -20.52 -11.89 1.59
N VAL A 118 -19.98 -11.39 0.46
CA VAL A 118 -18.77 -11.89 -0.21
C VAL A 118 -17.80 -10.73 -0.33
N VAL A 119 -16.97 -10.56 0.69
CA VAL A 119 -16.06 -9.42 0.82
C VAL A 119 -14.98 -9.43 -0.26
N SER A 120 -14.53 -10.62 -0.69
CA SER A 120 -13.50 -10.73 -1.76
C SER A 120 -13.92 -10.07 -3.06
N SER A 121 -15.23 -9.97 -3.33
CA SER A 121 -15.74 -9.29 -4.53
C SER A 121 -15.34 -7.80 -4.56
N ALA A 122 -15.36 -7.12 -3.40
CA ALA A 122 -14.94 -5.72 -3.29
C ALA A 122 -13.43 -5.55 -3.49
N LEU A 123 -12.63 -6.47 -2.96
CA LEU A 123 -11.18 -6.44 -3.11
C LEU A 123 -10.74 -6.70 -4.57
N VAL A 124 -11.40 -7.64 -5.25
CA VAL A 124 -11.16 -7.89 -6.67
C VAL A 124 -11.50 -6.65 -7.50
N LEU A 125 -12.66 -6.05 -7.26
CA LEU A 125 -13.06 -4.83 -7.97
C LEU A 125 -12.10 -3.66 -7.68
N MET A 126 -11.64 -3.50 -6.43
CA MET A 126 -10.63 -2.50 -6.09
C MET A 126 -9.32 -2.72 -6.87
N GLU A 127 -8.84 -3.96 -6.96
CA GLU A 127 -7.63 -4.30 -7.73
C GLU A 127 -7.79 -3.94 -9.21
N GLU A 128 -8.94 -4.27 -9.81
CA GLU A 128 -9.25 -3.96 -11.21
C GLU A 128 -9.25 -2.45 -11.47
N ILE A 129 -9.91 -1.68 -10.58
CA ILE A 129 -9.97 -0.22 -10.68
C ILE A 129 -8.58 0.41 -10.53
N ILE A 130 -7.77 -0.06 -9.57
CA ILE A 130 -6.40 0.41 -9.40
C ILE A 130 -5.61 0.21 -10.70
N LYS A 131 -5.64 -0.99 -11.26
CA LYS A 131 -4.91 -1.31 -12.49
C LYS A 131 -5.37 -0.50 -13.70
N ALA A 132 -6.67 -0.22 -13.78
CA ALA A 132 -7.26 0.50 -14.90
C ALA A 132 -7.03 2.02 -14.84
N ARG A 133 -7.05 2.63 -13.64
CA ARG A 133 -7.11 4.09 -13.49
C ARG A 133 -6.03 4.71 -12.60
N TYR A 134 -5.46 3.95 -11.65
CA TYR A 134 -4.61 4.52 -10.60
C TYR A 134 -3.28 3.79 -10.49
N SER A 135 -2.34 4.16 -11.38
CA SER A 135 -0.98 3.60 -11.31
C SER A 135 -0.30 3.96 -9.98
N PRO A 136 0.23 2.99 -9.21
CA PRO A 136 0.98 3.26 -7.98
C PRO A 136 2.23 4.14 -8.18
N ALA A 137 2.69 4.30 -9.42
CA ALA A 137 3.78 5.21 -9.76
C ALA A 137 3.36 6.69 -9.75
N GLU A 138 2.06 6.96 -9.94
CA GLU A 138 1.51 8.32 -10.04
C GLU A 138 0.57 8.69 -8.89
N TRP A 139 -0.01 7.71 -8.23
CA TRP A 139 -1.02 7.89 -7.19
C TRP A 139 -0.59 7.28 -5.86
N ASN A 140 -0.86 7.99 -4.78
CA ASN A 140 -0.81 7.41 -3.45
C ASN A 140 -2.17 6.76 -3.16
N ILE A 141 -2.18 5.44 -3.06
CA ILE A 141 -3.41 4.66 -2.95
C ILE A 141 -3.68 4.34 -1.48
N TYR A 142 -4.89 4.67 -1.04
CA TYR A 142 -5.40 4.40 0.30
C TYR A 142 -6.64 3.54 0.21
N GLY A 143 -6.72 2.54 1.09
CA GLY A 143 -7.92 1.73 1.27
C GLY A 143 -8.55 1.97 2.64
N ALA A 144 -9.86 2.04 2.67
CA ALA A 144 -10.65 2.08 3.88
C ALA A 144 -11.82 1.12 3.73
N GLN A 145 -11.91 0.15 4.61
CA GLN A 145 -12.98 -0.85 4.60
C GLN A 145 -13.74 -0.80 5.92
N ALA A 146 -15.07 -0.82 5.83
CA ALA A 146 -15.95 -0.90 6.99
C ALA A 146 -17.00 -2.00 6.79
N SER A 147 -17.12 -2.88 7.76
CA SER A 147 -18.15 -3.94 7.81
C SER A 147 -18.40 -4.38 9.24
N ASP A 148 -19.43 -5.18 9.48
CA ASP A 148 -19.68 -5.84 10.76
C ASP A 148 -18.79 -7.09 10.97
N GLY A 149 -18.00 -7.47 9.95
CA GLY A 149 -17.07 -8.59 10.00
C GLY A 149 -17.66 -9.94 9.60
N ASP A 150 -18.98 -10.02 9.39
CA ASP A 150 -19.63 -11.24 8.91
C ASP A 150 -19.31 -11.44 7.43
N ASN A 151 -18.79 -12.60 7.09
CA ASN A 151 -18.42 -12.98 5.74
C ASN A 151 -18.56 -14.51 5.60
N TRP A 152 -18.71 -14.99 4.41
CA TRP A 152 -18.72 -16.43 4.18
C TRP A 152 -17.36 -17.03 4.57
N HIS A 153 -17.41 -18.12 5.35
CA HIS A 153 -16.20 -18.75 5.89
C HIS A 153 -15.13 -19.07 4.84
N HIS A 154 -15.57 -19.55 3.66
CA HIS A 154 -14.66 -19.86 2.55
C HIS A 154 -14.07 -18.65 1.86
N ASP A 155 -14.66 -17.46 2.08
CA ASP A 155 -14.23 -16.22 1.43
C ASP A 155 -13.22 -15.43 2.27
N SER A 156 -13.24 -15.56 3.60
CA SER A 156 -12.39 -14.75 4.48
C SER A 156 -10.89 -15.02 4.29
N GLY A 157 -10.49 -16.28 4.13
CA GLY A 157 -9.10 -16.63 3.78
C GLY A 157 -8.67 -16.04 2.43
N ARG A 158 -9.56 -16.08 1.43
CA ARG A 158 -9.34 -15.43 0.14
C ARG A 158 -9.18 -13.92 0.26
N CYS A 159 -9.97 -13.27 1.12
CA CYS A 159 -9.83 -11.83 1.39
C CYS A 159 -8.45 -11.49 1.94
N ARG A 160 -7.93 -12.27 2.90
CA ARG A 160 -6.59 -12.11 3.43
C ARG A 160 -5.52 -12.24 2.34
N GLU A 161 -5.61 -13.28 1.49
CA GLU A 161 -4.67 -13.48 0.38
C GLU A 161 -4.71 -12.33 -0.62
N LEU A 162 -5.90 -11.89 -1.04
CA LEU A 162 -6.07 -10.76 -1.95
C LEU A 162 -5.47 -9.47 -1.36
N LEU A 163 -5.74 -9.19 -0.08
CA LEU A 163 -5.14 -8.04 0.58
C LEU A 163 -3.62 -8.14 0.60
N ASN A 164 -3.06 -9.25 1.11
CA ASN A 164 -1.63 -9.42 1.27
C ASN A 164 -0.87 -9.35 -0.05
N ASP A 165 -1.34 -10.10 -1.06
CA ASP A 165 -0.58 -10.37 -2.27
C ASP A 165 -0.86 -9.37 -3.39
N LYS A 166 -2.03 -8.72 -3.38
CA LYS A 166 -2.49 -7.86 -4.48
C LYS A 166 -2.68 -6.40 -4.09
N ILE A 167 -3.36 -6.14 -2.99
CA ILE A 167 -3.80 -4.78 -2.63
C ILE A 167 -2.70 -4.05 -1.84
N LEU A 168 -2.23 -4.62 -0.74
CA LEU A 168 -1.27 -3.97 0.15
C LEU A 168 0.05 -3.57 -0.52
N PRO A 169 0.60 -4.35 -1.48
CA PRO A 169 1.79 -3.92 -2.22
C PRO A 169 1.60 -2.66 -3.05
N MET A 170 0.36 -2.34 -3.43
CA MET A 170 0.01 -1.15 -4.19
C MET A 170 -0.41 0.03 -3.31
N CYS A 171 -0.77 -0.23 -2.05
CA CYS A 171 -1.31 0.77 -1.13
C CYS A 171 -0.23 1.41 -0.27
N ARG A 172 -0.39 2.70 0.02
CA ARG A 172 0.33 3.39 1.08
C ARG A 172 -0.17 2.96 2.46
N TYR A 173 -1.47 2.74 2.55
CA TYR A 173 -2.10 2.31 3.78
C TYR A 173 -3.49 1.75 3.51
N PHE A 174 -3.87 0.74 4.27
CA PHE A 174 -5.20 0.15 4.25
C PHE A 174 -5.72 0.01 5.69
N ALA A 175 -6.84 0.62 5.98
CA ALA A 175 -7.48 0.59 7.28
C ALA A 175 -8.79 -0.21 7.22
N TYR A 176 -8.94 -1.18 8.11
CA TYR A 176 -10.18 -1.89 8.33
C TYR A 176 -10.82 -1.47 9.65
N VAL A 177 -12.10 -1.09 9.60
CA VAL A 177 -12.89 -0.79 10.80
C VAL A 177 -14.07 -1.74 10.87
N GLN A 178 -14.09 -2.55 11.93
CA GLN A 178 -15.25 -3.37 12.26
C GLN A 178 -16.24 -2.56 13.09
N VAL A 179 -17.46 -2.41 12.57
CA VAL A 179 -18.54 -1.64 13.20
C VAL A 179 -19.49 -2.52 14.03
N ALA A 180 -18.98 -3.67 14.48
CA ALA A 180 -19.65 -4.60 15.41
C ALA A 180 -18.70 -5.02 16.52
N GLU A 181 -19.24 -5.35 17.69
CA GLU A 181 -18.45 -5.71 18.87
C GLU A 181 -17.86 -7.11 18.76
N GLU A 182 -18.67 -8.05 18.30
CA GLU A 182 -18.27 -9.45 18.18
C GLU A 182 -17.27 -9.66 17.07
N GLU A 183 -16.20 -10.42 17.36
CA GLU A 183 -15.22 -10.82 16.35
C GLU A 183 -15.83 -11.88 15.46
N GLN A 184 -15.83 -11.59 14.17
CA GLN A 184 -16.33 -12.48 13.14
C GLN A 184 -15.16 -13.07 12.33
N ASN A 185 -15.47 -13.99 11.44
CA ASN A 185 -14.46 -14.71 10.64
C ASN A 185 -13.52 -13.81 9.82
N LEU A 186 -13.98 -12.65 9.36
CA LEU A 186 -13.14 -11.69 8.65
C LEU A 186 -12.10 -11.05 9.59
N TRP A 187 -12.49 -10.76 10.85
CA TRP A 187 -11.58 -10.23 11.85
C TRP A 187 -10.43 -11.20 12.15
N GLU A 188 -10.73 -12.48 12.33
CA GLU A 188 -9.74 -13.52 12.60
C GLU A 188 -8.71 -13.61 11.49
N GLU A 189 -9.13 -13.61 10.24
CA GLU A 189 -8.25 -13.67 9.09
C GLU A 189 -7.40 -12.39 8.94
N TYR A 190 -7.99 -11.23 9.13
CA TYR A 190 -7.30 -9.96 8.98
C TYR A 190 -6.29 -9.68 10.12
N THR A 191 -6.50 -10.25 11.30
CA THR A 191 -5.55 -10.14 12.41
C THR A 191 -4.15 -10.63 12.02
N GLN A 192 -4.06 -11.65 11.15
CA GLN A 192 -2.79 -12.17 10.67
C GLN A 192 -2.00 -11.15 9.85
N LEU A 193 -2.68 -10.22 9.18
CA LEU A 193 -2.04 -9.15 8.39
C LEU A 193 -1.41 -8.08 9.26
N THR A 194 -1.92 -7.82 10.45
CA THR A 194 -1.41 -6.77 11.34
C THR A 194 0.03 -7.03 11.81
N THR A 195 0.42 -8.29 11.88
CA THR A 195 1.77 -8.70 12.29
C THR A 195 2.76 -8.77 11.14
N THR A 196 2.26 -8.96 9.92
CA THR A 196 3.08 -9.19 8.72
C THR A 196 3.22 -7.97 7.82
N ASN A 197 2.29 -7.01 7.92
CA ASN A 197 2.26 -5.88 7.01
C ASN A 197 2.01 -4.54 7.71
N ARG A 198 3.02 -3.69 7.74
CA ARG A 198 2.97 -2.34 8.35
C ARG A 198 2.03 -1.36 7.65
N HIS A 199 1.59 -1.67 6.44
CA HIS A 199 0.65 -0.83 5.68
C HIS A 199 -0.81 -1.20 5.94
N PHE A 200 -1.06 -2.14 6.85
CA PHE A 200 -2.38 -2.59 7.24
C PHE A 200 -2.63 -2.35 8.73
N ALA A 201 -3.77 -1.80 9.06
CA ALA A 201 -4.23 -1.75 10.44
C ALA A 201 -5.74 -1.97 10.53
N MET A 202 -6.18 -2.48 11.66
CA MET A 202 -7.59 -2.75 11.92
C MET A 202 -7.99 -2.36 13.35
N ARG A 203 -9.21 -1.87 13.51
CA ARG A 203 -9.78 -1.49 14.80
C ARG A 203 -11.28 -1.74 14.82
N LYS A 204 -11.85 -1.75 16.03
CA LYS A 204 -13.31 -1.80 16.24
C LYS A 204 -13.81 -0.42 16.63
N ALA A 205 -15.00 -0.07 16.14
CA ALA A 205 -15.72 1.11 16.55
C ALA A 205 -17.22 0.78 16.57
N VAL A 206 -17.79 0.62 17.74
CA VAL A 206 -19.19 0.18 17.90
C VAL A 206 -20.14 1.33 18.22
N ASP A 207 -19.61 2.50 18.57
CA ASP A 207 -20.39 3.71 18.78
C ASP A 207 -19.66 4.97 18.25
N ALA A 208 -20.42 6.05 18.12
CA ALA A 208 -19.92 7.30 17.51
C ALA A 208 -18.78 7.96 18.30
N SER A 209 -18.69 7.75 19.63
CA SER A 209 -17.64 8.32 20.47
C SER A 209 -16.29 7.68 20.21
N GLN A 210 -16.28 6.43 19.74
CA GLN A 210 -15.07 5.66 19.47
C GLN A 210 -14.45 5.99 18.11
N ILE A 211 -15.20 6.57 17.18
CA ILE A 211 -14.73 6.81 15.81
C ILE A 211 -13.47 7.69 15.79
N TYR A 212 -13.44 8.80 16.52
CA TYR A 212 -12.27 9.68 16.53
C TYR A 212 -11.05 9.07 17.26
N PRO A 213 -11.18 8.45 18.44
CA PRO A 213 -10.09 7.68 19.06
C PRO A 213 -9.52 6.59 18.18
N VAL A 214 -10.38 5.80 17.53
CA VAL A 214 -10.01 4.74 16.60
C VAL A 214 -9.26 5.30 15.38
N PHE A 215 -9.78 6.36 14.79
CA PHE A 215 -9.13 7.05 13.68
C PHE A 215 -7.74 7.54 14.08
N ARG A 216 -7.61 8.22 15.21
CA ARG A 216 -6.33 8.72 15.72
C ARG A 216 -5.31 7.59 15.92
N ASP A 217 -5.76 6.45 16.44
CA ASP A 217 -4.90 5.30 16.68
C ASP A 217 -4.44 4.63 15.38
N LEU A 218 -5.33 4.53 14.38
CA LEU A 218 -5.01 3.99 13.05
C LEU A 218 -3.95 4.83 12.31
N PHE A 219 -3.95 6.16 12.50
CA PHE A 219 -3.07 7.09 11.77
C PHE A 219 -2.00 7.76 12.64
N LYS A 220 -1.78 7.23 13.84
CA LYS A 220 -0.68 7.66 14.71
C LYS A 220 0.65 7.28 14.08
N LYS A 221 1.55 8.25 13.92
CA LYS A 221 2.92 7.94 13.49
C LYS A 221 3.59 7.09 14.56
N GLU A 222 4.22 5.98 14.14
CA GLU A 222 5.10 5.24 15.03
C GLU A 222 6.24 6.19 15.47
N GLY A 223 6.24 6.58 16.74
CA GLY A 223 7.30 7.41 17.32
C GLY A 223 6.87 8.70 18.03
N GLU A 224 5.56 8.97 18.20
CA GLU A 224 5.04 10.00 19.11
C GLU A 224 4.43 9.40 20.38
#